data_6a86027ad493887159b0dd13681a1187
#
_entry.id   6a86027ad493887159b0dd13681a1187
#
_cell.length_a   1.000
_cell.length_b   1.000
_cell.length_c   1.000
_cell.angle_alpha   90.00
_cell.angle_beta   90.00
_cell.angle_gamma   90.00
#
_symmetry.space_group_name_H-M   'P 1'
#
loop_
_entity.id
_entity.type
_entity.pdbx_description
1 polymer ?
#
loop_
_entity_poly.entity_id
_entity_poly.type
_entity_poly.pdbx_seq_one_letter_code
_entity_poly.pdbx_strand_id
1 'polypeptide(L)'
;VTASEVLDAESDYPEYQPLGKPNPFSYIATLNGNDRNRYKEYATHQENIVNKDEVYIVGDSLADLLSAKKIGATFIGTLTGLKGDKAQPELEVYGADYIVEDVTKIRNILL
;
A
#
# COMPACT_ATOMS: atom_id res chain seq x y z
N VAL A 1 -6.65 0.41 9.31
CA VAL A 1 -7.15 -0.98 9.33
C VAL A 1 -6.22 -1.84 10.16
N THR A 2 -6.77 -2.54 11.13
CA THR A 2 -5.99 -3.37 12.04
C THR A 2 -5.79 -4.78 11.48
N ALA A 3 -4.79 -5.48 12.01
CA ALA A 3 -4.58 -6.89 11.66
C ALA A 3 -5.81 -7.75 11.99
N SER A 4 -6.49 -7.44 13.09
CA SER A 4 -7.73 -8.13 13.48
C SER A 4 -8.83 -7.93 12.44
N GLU A 5 -8.98 -6.73 11.91
CA GLU A 5 -9.97 -6.44 10.87
C GLU A 5 -9.65 -7.17 9.55
N VAL A 6 -8.37 -7.30 9.21
CA VAL A 6 -7.95 -8.09 8.04
C VAL A 6 -8.30 -9.56 8.24
N LEU A 7 -8.04 -10.12 9.42
CA LEU A 7 -8.39 -11.50 9.75
C LEU A 7 -9.91 -11.73 9.72
N ASP A 8 -10.70 -10.78 10.19
CA ASP A 8 -12.16 -10.84 10.12
C ASP A 8 -12.64 -10.87 8.67
N ALA A 9 -12.07 -10.04 7.82
CA ALA A 9 -12.40 -10.00 6.39
C ALA A 9 -12.04 -11.33 5.72
N GLU A 10 -10.88 -11.91 6.05
CA GLU A 10 -10.48 -13.21 5.53
C GLU A 10 -11.42 -14.34 5.99
N SER A 11 -11.94 -14.26 7.20
CA SER A 11 -12.92 -15.20 7.72
C SER A 11 -14.28 -15.09 7.02
N ASP A 12 -14.70 -13.86 6.74
CA ASP A 12 -15.97 -13.59 6.04
C ASP A 12 -15.88 -13.97 4.55
N TYR A 13 -14.70 -13.83 3.94
CA TYR A 13 -14.50 -14.05 2.50
C TYR A 13 -13.23 -14.89 2.26
N PRO A 14 -13.24 -16.16 2.68
CA PRO A 14 -12.05 -17.01 2.59
C PRO A 14 -11.54 -17.22 1.15
N GLU A 15 -12.42 -17.08 0.16
CA GLU A 15 -12.06 -17.20 -1.25
C GLU A 15 -11.13 -16.08 -1.75
N TYR A 16 -11.03 -14.97 -1.02
CA TYR A 16 -10.17 -13.83 -1.40
C TYR A 16 -8.87 -13.77 -0.60
N GLN A 17 -8.60 -14.76 0.25
CA GLN A 17 -7.33 -14.81 0.99
C GLN A 17 -6.13 -14.98 0.05
N PRO A 18 -4.94 -14.43 0.41
CA PRO A 18 -4.69 -13.61 1.59
C PRO A 18 -5.05 -12.13 1.34
N LEU A 19 -5.56 -11.45 2.36
CA LEU A 19 -5.90 -10.02 2.30
C LEU A 19 -4.85 -9.12 2.96
N GLY A 20 -3.84 -9.72 3.59
CA GLY A 20 -2.68 -8.98 4.09
C GLY A 20 -1.76 -8.53 2.95
N LYS A 21 -0.88 -7.56 3.23
CA LYS A 21 0.09 -7.08 2.22
C LYS A 21 0.87 -8.25 1.61
N PRO A 22 1.16 -8.23 0.33
CA PRO A 22 1.05 -7.13 -0.64
C PRO A 22 -0.35 -6.94 -1.24
N ASN A 23 -1.38 -7.60 -0.72
CA ASN A 23 -2.74 -7.34 -1.14
C ASN A 23 -3.13 -5.91 -0.70
N PRO A 24 -3.64 -5.07 -1.61
CA PRO A 24 -3.95 -3.68 -1.26
C PRO A 24 -5.23 -3.50 -0.46
N PHE A 25 -5.87 -4.57 0.01
CA PHE A 25 -7.12 -4.53 0.77
C PHE A 25 -7.11 -3.47 1.88
N SER A 26 -6.06 -3.47 2.72
CA SER A 26 -5.96 -2.52 3.84
C SER A 26 -5.91 -1.07 3.39
N TYR A 27 -5.19 -0.79 2.30
CA TYR A 27 -5.12 0.57 1.76
C TYR A 27 -6.45 1.00 1.17
N ILE A 28 -7.13 0.11 0.44
CA ILE A 28 -8.43 0.40 -0.15
C ILE A 28 -9.46 0.66 0.94
N ALA A 29 -9.50 -0.17 1.97
CA ALA A 29 -10.40 0.00 3.09
C ALA A 29 -10.16 1.36 3.78
N THR A 30 -8.90 1.71 4.03
CA THR A 30 -8.54 2.98 4.65
C THR A 30 -8.99 4.17 3.81
N LEU A 31 -8.77 4.12 2.50
CA LEU A 31 -9.17 5.20 1.59
C LEU A 31 -10.68 5.38 1.50
N ASN A 32 -11.45 4.34 1.78
CA ASN A 32 -12.92 4.34 1.66
C ASN A 32 -13.64 4.36 3.01
N GLY A 33 -12.96 4.73 4.09
CA GLY A 33 -13.57 4.86 5.40
C GLY A 33 -13.72 3.56 6.18
N ASN A 34 -13.11 2.48 5.72
CA ASN A 34 -13.11 1.17 6.40
C ASN A 34 -14.53 0.66 6.70
N ASP A 35 -15.40 0.68 5.70
CA ASP A 35 -16.77 0.21 5.82
C ASP A 35 -16.82 -1.32 5.68
N ARG A 36 -17.12 -2.02 6.77
CA ARG A 36 -17.16 -3.49 6.79
C ARG A 36 -18.16 -4.07 5.78
N ASN A 37 -19.25 -3.36 5.50
CA ASN A 37 -20.25 -3.80 4.51
C ASN A 37 -19.71 -3.77 3.08
N ARG A 38 -18.57 -3.12 2.85
CA ARG A 38 -17.92 -3.02 1.54
C ARG A 38 -16.67 -3.88 1.43
N TYR A 39 -16.39 -4.73 2.39
CA TYR A 39 -15.16 -5.54 2.39
C TYR A 39 -15.02 -6.44 1.16
N LYS A 40 -16.11 -6.98 0.66
CA LYS A 40 -16.08 -7.75 -0.60
C LYS A 40 -15.61 -6.89 -1.76
N GLU A 41 -16.09 -5.65 -1.86
CA GLU A 41 -15.66 -4.70 -2.88
C GLU A 41 -14.16 -4.41 -2.75
N TYR A 42 -13.67 -4.17 -1.53
CA TYR A 42 -12.26 -3.90 -1.29
C TYR A 42 -11.36 -5.09 -1.63
N ALA A 43 -11.88 -6.30 -1.56
CA ALA A 43 -11.17 -7.51 -1.89
C ALA A 43 -11.17 -7.84 -3.40
N THR A 44 -12.10 -7.30 -4.16
CA THR A 44 -12.31 -7.67 -5.57
C THR A 44 -12.04 -6.55 -6.56
N HIS A 45 -12.27 -5.29 -6.21
CA HIS A 45 -12.08 -4.13 -7.09
C HIS A 45 -10.82 -3.38 -6.64
N GLN A 46 -9.67 -3.81 -7.13
CA GLN A 46 -8.37 -3.38 -6.61
C GLN A 46 -7.48 -2.67 -7.62
N GLU A 47 -7.64 -2.91 -8.93
CA GLU A 47 -6.70 -2.41 -9.93
C GLU A 47 -7.04 -1.00 -10.39
N ASN A 48 -6.03 -0.12 -10.36
CA ASN A 48 -6.12 1.25 -10.90
C ASN A 48 -7.36 2.01 -10.42
N ILE A 49 -7.64 1.91 -9.12
CA ILE A 49 -8.86 2.49 -8.54
C ILE A 49 -8.69 3.90 -8.02
N VAL A 50 -7.45 4.42 -8.03
CA VAL A 50 -7.16 5.77 -7.54
C VAL A 50 -6.44 6.58 -8.62
N ASN A 51 -6.50 7.91 -8.51
CA ASN A 51 -5.72 8.80 -9.36
C ASN A 51 -4.31 8.93 -8.79
N LYS A 52 -3.30 8.64 -9.61
CA LYS A 52 -1.90 8.67 -9.22
C LYS A 52 -1.45 10.01 -8.63
N ASP A 53 -2.02 11.10 -9.12
CA ASP A 53 -1.67 12.45 -8.66
C ASP A 53 -2.31 12.81 -7.31
N GLU A 54 -3.29 12.05 -6.87
CA GLU A 54 -4.05 12.34 -5.66
C GLU A 54 -3.73 11.41 -4.49
N VAL A 55 -3.19 10.23 -4.75
CA VAL A 55 -2.93 9.23 -3.72
C VAL A 55 -1.47 8.85 -3.69
N TYR A 56 -0.84 9.05 -2.53
CA TYR A 56 0.55 8.69 -2.28
C TYR A 56 0.59 7.66 -1.17
N ILE A 57 1.33 6.57 -1.40
CA ILE A 57 1.62 5.58 -0.38
C ILE A 57 3.09 5.69 -0.01
N VAL A 58 3.35 5.86 1.28
CA VAL A 58 4.70 5.96 1.82
C VAL A 58 5.00 4.68 2.59
N GLY A 59 6.09 4.02 2.25
CA GLY A 59 6.46 2.78 2.91
C GLY A 59 7.91 2.41 2.71
N ASP A 60 8.35 1.39 3.43
CA ASP A 60 9.74 0.93 3.47
C ASP A 60 9.92 -0.48 2.89
N SER A 61 8.86 -1.10 2.43
CA SER A 61 8.88 -2.50 1.99
C SER A 61 8.38 -2.68 0.58
N LEU A 62 8.80 -3.79 -0.03
CA LEU A 62 8.29 -4.22 -1.33
C LEU A 62 6.79 -4.49 -1.28
N ALA A 63 6.27 -4.99 -0.15
CA ALA A 63 4.84 -5.25 0.00
C ALA A 63 4.01 -3.97 -0.13
N ASP A 64 4.47 -2.87 0.46
CA ASP A 64 3.81 -1.56 0.33
C ASP A 64 3.87 -1.06 -1.11
N LEU A 65 5.02 -1.21 -1.77
CA LEU A 65 5.20 -0.80 -3.16
C LEU A 65 4.25 -1.56 -4.09
N LEU A 66 4.16 -2.87 -3.95
CA LEU A 66 3.30 -3.70 -4.80
C LEU A 66 1.82 -3.36 -4.60
N SER A 67 1.41 -3.08 -3.36
CA SER A 67 0.05 -2.62 -3.07
C SER A 67 -0.25 -1.29 -3.76
N ALA A 68 0.67 -0.32 -3.66
CA ALA A 68 0.52 0.98 -4.31
C ALA A 68 0.39 0.85 -5.83
N LYS A 69 1.25 0.04 -6.44
CA LYS A 69 1.23 -0.20 -7.88
C LYS A 69 -0.10 -0.77 -8.34
N LYS A 70 -0.63 -1.72 -7.61
CA LYS A 70 -1.89 -2.37 -7.99
C LYS A 70 -3.06 -1.39 -8.02
N ILE A 71 -3.18 -0.53 -7.01
CA ILE A 71 -4.27 0.45 -6.97
C ILE A 71 -4.04 1.67 -7.86
N GLY A 72 -2.84 1.85 -8.38
CA GLY A 72 -2.51 2.99 -9.26
C GLY A 72 -2.03 4.24 -8.52
N ALA A 73 -1.59 4.11 -7.27
CA ALA A 73 -1.07 5.21 -6.47
C ALA A 73 0.40 5.50 -6.77
N THR A 74 0.86 6.69 -6.39
CA THR A 74 2.28 7.03 -6.38
C THR A 74 2.92 6.43 -5.14
N PHE A 75 4.06 5.77 -5.29
CA PHE A 75 4.79 5.18 -4.17
C PHE A 75 6.06 5.98 -3.83
N ILE A 76 6.19 6.33 -2.57
CA ILE A 76 7.40 6.96 -2.02
C ILE A 76 8.05 5.97 -1.06
N GLY A 77 9.19 5.41 -1.45
CA GLY A 77 9.96 4.52 -0.60
C GLY A 77 10.81 5.28 0.39
N THR A 78 10.86 4.80 1.64
CA THR A 78 11.74 5.33 2.68
C THR A 78 12.78 4.29 3.04
N LEU A 79 13.98 4.76 3.44
CA LEU A 79 15.10 3.88 3.78
C LEU A 79 15.28 3.70 5.29
N THR A 80 14.25 4.04 6.08
CA THR A 80 14.28 3.93 7.55
C THR A 80 13.78 2.59 8.08
N GLY A 81 13.36 1.68 7.21
CA GLY A 81 12.87 0.35 7.61
C GLY A 81 13.97 -0.60 8.04
N LEU A 82 13.60 -1.86 8.29
CA LEU A 82 14.53 -2.90 8.76
C LEU A 82 15.71 -3.13 7.83
N LYS A 83 15.52 -2.98 6.52
CA LYS A 83 16.59 -3.15 5.53
C LYS A 83 17.45 -1.90 5.36
N GLY A 84 16.98 -0.74 5.82
CA GLY A 84 17.70 0.51 5.63
C GLY A 84 18.05 0.77 4.16
N ASP A 85 19.27 1.19 3.89
CA ASP A 85 19.75 1.46 2.53
C ASP A 85 19.73 0.23 1.62
N LYS A 86 19.71 -0.96 2.16
CA LYS A 86 19.65 -2.20 1.38
C LYS A 86 18.31 -2.37 0.65
N ALA A 87 17.27 -1.66 1.08
CA ALA A 87 15.98 -1.69 0.41
C ALA A 87 16.00 -0.92 -0.92
N GLN A 88 16.94 0.02 -1.10
CA GLN A 88 16.95 0.89 -2.28
C GLN A 88 17.01 0.15 -3.62
N PRO A 89 17.92 -0.82 -3.83
CA PRO A 89 17.97 -1.53 -5.11
C PRO A 89 16.66 -2.27 -5.44
N GLU A 90 16.04 -2.87 -4.45
CA GLU A 90 14.79 -3.59 -4.60
C GLU A 90 13.65 -2.63 -4.98
N LEU A 91 13.53 -1.51 -4.25
CA LEU A 91 12.49 -0.51 -4.51
C LEU A 91 12.66 0.11 -5.90
N GLU A 92 13.89 0.36 -6.34
CA GLU A 92 14.17 0.87 -7.68
C GLU A 92 13.77 -0.12 -8.77
N VAL A 93 14.17 -1.38 -8.62
CA VAL A 93 13.87 -2.44 -9.60
C VAL A 93 12.36 -2.63 -9.77
N TYR A 94 11.61 -2.61 -8.69
CA TYR A 94 10.16 -2.77 -8.73
C TYR A 94 9.40 -1.48 -9.02
N GLY A 95 10.11 -0.37 -9.23
CA GLY A 95 9.53 0.84 -9.80
C GLY A 95 8.94 1.83 -8.81
N ALA A 96 9.57 2.03 -7.64
CA ALA A 96 9.20 3.13 -6.76
C ALA A 96 9.27 4.46 -7.51
N ASP A 97 8.25 5.30 -7.35
CA ASP A 97 8.24 6.61 -8.02
C ASP A 97 9.27 7.55 -7.41
N TYR A 98 9.44 7.48 -6.09
CA TYR A 98 10.45 8.24 -5.35
C TYR A 98 11.05 7.37 -4.26
N ILE A 99 12.31 7.63 -3.93
CA ILE A 99 12.99 7.00 -2.79
C ILE A 99 13.67 8.10 -1.98
N VAL A 100 13.36 8.19 -0.70
CA VAL A 100 13.92 9.18 0.21
C VAL A 100 14.53 8.50 1.44
N GLU A 101 15.51 9.15 2.08
CA GLU A 101 16.17 8.61 3.26
C GLU A 101 15.18 8.40 4.41
N ASP A 102 14.31 9.37 4.63
CA ASP A 102 13.29 9.33 5.68
C ASP A 102 12.10 10.22 5.32
N VAL A 103 11.05 10.17 6.16
CA VAL A 103 9.81 10.90 5.90
C VAL A 103 9.97 12.43 5.91
N THR A 104 11.05 12.96 6.50
CA THR A 104 11.27 14.40 6.51
C THR A 104 11.59 14.97 5.12
N LYS A 105 12.00 14.10 4.19
CA LYS A 105 12.33 14.48 2.80
C LYS A 105 11.12 14.50 1.87
N ILE A 106 9.98 13.99 2.32
CA ILE A 106 8.77 13.90 1.48
C ILE A 106 8.25 15.27 1.08
N ARG A 107 8.41 16.25 1.95
CA ARG A 107 7.97 17.63 1.67
C ARG A 107 8.48 18.14 0.33
N ASN A 108 9.71 17.81 -0.03
CA ASN A 108 10.31 18.27 -1.28
C ASN A 108 9.65 17.66 -2.51
N ILE A 109 8.97 16.52 -2.35
CA ILE A 109 8.26 15.83 -3.43
C ILE A 109 6.84 16.39 -3.57
N LEU A 110 6.16 16.63 -2.44
CA LEU A 110 4.76 17.04 -2.43
C LEU A 110 4.54 18.53 -2.65
N LEU A 111 5.55 19.34 -2.42
CA LEU A 111 5.52 20.79 -2.64
C LEU A 111 6.36 21.17 -3.84
#